data_5f22288ed72f42766c7375889884bcb8
#
_entry.id   5f22288ed72f42766c7375889884bcb8
#
_cell.length_a   1.000
_cell.length_b   1.000
_cell.length_c   1.000
_cell.angle_alpha   90.00
_cell.angle_beta   90.00
_cell.angle_gamma   90.00
#
_symmetry.space_group_name_H-M   'P 1'
#
loop_
_entity.id
_entity.type
_entity.pdbx_description
1 polymer ?
#
loop_
_entity_poly.entity_id
_entity_poly.type
_entity_poly.pdbx_seq_one_letter_code
_entity_poly.pdbx_strand_id
1 'polypeptide(L)'
;MAGDATRAGSLAQDLDKRFPLHTQMQSIWLPAIHTQLALDRKDPVLALKSAQVASPIELGDIKFVPNLSCLYSVYVRGEAYLAAGQGSAAAAEFQRILDHSGIVWNCWTGALAHLGVARANALQAKTAQEADADAARVRALAAYKDFLTLWKDADPEIPILKQAKAEYAKLAAQSL
;
A
#
# COMPACT_ATOMS: atom_id res chain seq x y z
N MET A 1 -4.83 -14.93 -2.82
CA MET A 1 -4.77 -14.70 -1.36
C MET A 1 -5.79 -15.60 -0.70
N ALA A 2 -5.48 -16.17 0.45
CA ALA A 2 -6.30 -17.24 1.05
C ALA A 2 -7.68 -16.81 1.53
N GLY A 3 -7.98 -15.53 1.62
CA GLY A 3 -9.33 -14.99 1.89
C GLY A 3 -9.99 -15.38 3.23
N ASP A 4 -9.25 -16.05 4.12
CA ASP A 4 -9.78 -16.50 5.42
C ASP A 4 -9.46 -15.48 6.53
N ALA A 5 -10.24 -14.40 6.57
CA ALA A 5 -10.08 -13.35 7.57
C ALA A 5 -10.32 -13.84 9.02
N THR A 6 -11.16 -14.86 9.20
CA THR A 6 -11.44 -15.43 10.53
C THR A 6 -10.21 -16.15 11.06
N ARG A 7 -9.60 -16.99 10.25
CA ARG A 7 -8.37 -17.71 10.61
C ARG A 7 -7.21 -16.75 10.81
N ALA A 8 -7.07 -15.75 9.94
CA ALA A 8 -6.04 -14.71 10.09
C ALA A 8 -6.19 -13.93 11.41
N GLY A 9 -7.41 -13.59 11.80
CA GLY A 9 -7.69 -12.96 13.08
C GLY A 9 -7.33 -13.83 14.28
N SER A 10 -7.64 -15.14 14.23
CA SER A 10 -7.28 -16.08 15.29
C SER A 10 -5.75 -16.24 15.42
N LEU A 11 -5.04 -16.30 14.29
CA LEU A 11 -3.57 -16.38 14.30
C LEU A 11 -2.93 -15.09 14.83
N ALA A 12 -3.50 -13.91 14.52
CA ALA A 12 -3.04 -12.65 15.07
C ALA A 12 -3.19 -12.62 16.60
N GLN A 13 -4.31 -13.11 17.14
CA GLN A 13 -4.52 -13.22 18.59
C GLN A 13 -3.56 -14.21 19.25
N ASP A 14 -3.23 -15.32 18.59
CA ASP A 14 -2.21 -16.27 19.08
C ASP A 14 -0.83 -15.63 19.13
N LEU A 15 -0.43 -14.90 18.09
CA LEU A 15 0.83 -14.15 18.05
C LEU A 15 0.92 -13.11 19.17
N ASP A 16 -0.15 -12.36 19.40
CA ASP A 16 -0.23 -11.36 20.46
C ASP A 16 0.01 -11.99 21.85
N LYS A 17 -0.65 -13.10 22.14
CA LYS A 17 -0.49 -13.83 23.40
C LYS A 17 0.89 -14.44 23.59
N ARG A 18 1.50 -14.93 22.51
CA ARG A 18 2.81 -15.60 22.57
C ARG A 18 3.98 -14.63 22.63
N PHE A 19 3.82 -13.42 22.10
CA PHE A 19 4.89 -12.43 21.98
C PHE A 19 4.51 -11.04 22.54
N PRO A 20 3.99 -10.95 23.78
CA PRO A 20 3.42 -9.71 24.32
C PRO A 20 4.44 -8.59 24.51
N LEU A 21 5.74 -8.93 24.66
CA LEU A 21 6.82 -7.95 24.86
C LEU A 21 7.74 -7.81 23.64
N HIS A 22 7.41 -8.46 22.51
CA HIS A 22 8.24 -8.41 21.33
C HIS A 22 7.95 -7.15 20.52
N THR A 23 8.84 -6.16 20.56
CA THR A 23 8.62 -4.82 19.98
C THR A 23 8.19 -4.87 18.51
N GLN A 24 8.88 -5.63 17.66
CA GLN A 24 8.52 -5.72 16.24
C GLN A 24 7.13 -6.36 16.03
N MET A 25 6.82 -7.41 16.82
CA MET A 25 5.52 -8.07 16.72
C MET A 25 4.41 -7.09 17.11
N GLN A 26 4.56 -6.42 18.25
CA GLN A 26 3.55 -5.54 18.81
C GLN A 26 3.42 -4.21 18.05
N SER A 27 4.53 -3.67 17.53
CA SER A 27 4.53 -2.33 16.94
C SER A 27 4.61 -2.31 15.41
N ILE A 28 4.88 -3.42 14.73
CA ILE A 28 4.95 -3.49 13.26
C ILE A 28 4.00 -4.55 12.71
N TRP A 29 4.20 -5.82 13.08
CA TRP A 29 3.50 -6.92 12.40
C TRP A 29 2.03 -7.03 12.78
N LEU A 30 1.68 -7.02 14.06
CA LEU A 30 0.27 -7.07 14.48
C LEU A 30 -0.52 -5.85 14.01
N PRO A 31 -0.02 -4.61 14.12
CA PRO A 31 -0.71 -3.45 13.53
C PRO A 31 -0.94 -3.59 12.03
N ALA A 32 0.04 -4.07 11.27
CA ALA A 32 -0.10 -4.27 9.82
C ALA A 32 -1.16 -5.35 9.49
N ILE A 33 -1.16 -6.48 10.23
CA ILE A 33 -2.17 -7.54 10.09
C ILE A 33 -3.57 -7.00 10.44
N HIS A 34 -3.71 -6.27 11.53
CA HIS A 34 -4.99 -5.68 11.93
C HIS A 34 -5.49 -4.65 10.93
N THR A 35 -4.56 -3.86 10.35
CA THR A 35 -4.89 -2.93 9.26
C THR A 35 -5.47 -3.68 8.06
N GLN A 36 -4.80 -4.74 7.61
CA GLN A 36 -5.28 -5.55 6.49
C GLN A 36 -6.65 -6.19 6.80
N LEU A 37 -6.82 -6.74 7.99
CA LEU A 37 -8.11 -7.33 8.40
C LEU A 37 -9.25 -6.29 8.44
N ALA A 38 -8.95 -5.05 8.82
CA ALA A 38 -9.92 -3.96 8.78
C ALA A 38 -10.27 -3.56 7.34
N LEU A 39 -9.28 -3.51 6.44
CA LEU A 39 -9.49 -3.27 5.01
C LEU A 39 -10.37 -4.36 4.37
N ASP A 40 -10.13 -5.63 4.69
CA ASP A 40 -10.93 -6.75 4.20
C ASP A 40 -12.40 -6.66 4.66
N ARG A 41 -12.64 -6.06 5.83
CA ARG A 41 -13.98 -5.75 6.38
C ARG A 41 -14.57 -4.45 5.85
N LYS A 42 -13.84 -3.73 4.96
CA LYS A 42 -14.23 -2.42 4.44
C LYS A 42 -14.41 -1.35 5.53
N ASP A 43 -13.58 -1.42 6.57
CA ASP A 43 -13.53 -0.43 7.66
C ASP A 43 -12.23 0.38 7.59
N PRO A 44 -12.18 1.45 6.76
CA PRO A 44 -10.98 2.25 6.61
C PRO A 44 -10.63 3.06 7.87
N VAL A 45 -11.61 3.36 8.72
CA VAL A 45 -11.37 4.08 9.98
C VAL A 45 -10.58 3.21 10.94
N LEU A 46 -11.00 1.98 11.15
CA LEU A 46 -10.27 1.02 11.97
C LEU A 46 -8.90 0.69 11.35
N ALA A 47 -8.83 0.57 10.02
CA ALA A 47 -7.58 0.33 9.30
C ALA A 47 -6.55 1.44 9.59
N LEU A 48 -6.94 2.71 9.44
CA LEU A 48 -6.07 3.85 9.74
C LEU A 48 -5.63 3.89 11.20
N LYS A 49 -6.56 3.65 12.13
CA LYS A 49 -6.25 3.59 13.56
C LYS A 49 -5.19 2.53 13.86
N SER A 50 -5.32 1.34 13.30
CA SER A 50 -4.36 0.23 13.48
C SER A 50 -3.00 0.56 12.84
N ALA A 51 -2.99 1.15 11.66
CA ALA A 51 -1.77 1.46 10.91
C ALA A 51 -0.87 2.51 11.58
N GLN A 52 -1.44 3.44 12.35
CA GLN A 52 -0.66 4.49 13.03
C GLN A 52 0.30 3.95 14.10
N VAL A 53 0.03 2.80 14.67
CA VAL A 53 0.87 2.19 15.72
C VAL A 53 2.30 1.93 15.24
N ALA A 54 2.50 1.57 13.98
CA ALA A 54 3.81 1.27 13.41
C ALA A 54 4.65 2.53 13.12
N SER A 55 4.02 3.68 12.94
CA SER A 55 4.63 4.92 12.45
C SER A 55 5.94 5.35 13.15
N PRO A 56 6.08 5.22 14.48
CA PRO A 56 7.28 5.68 15.18
C PRO A 56 8.56 4.87 14.88
N ILE A 57 8.42 3.60 14.47
CA ILE A 57 9.58 2.69 14.36
C ILE A 57 9.70 1.99 12.99
N GLU A 58 8.78 2.20 12.07
CA GLU A 58 8.71 1.46 10.81
C GLU A 58 9.90 1.67 9.86
N LEU A 59 10.62 2.80 9.99
CA LEU A 59 11.86 3.10 9.25
C LEU A 59 13.11 2.67 10.02
N GLY A 60 12.96 2.07 11.19
CA GLY A 60 14.08 1.61 12.00
C GLY A 60 14.85 0.48 11.32
N ASP A 61 16.17 0.45 11.57
CA ASP A 61 17.04 -0.60 11.06
C ASP A 61 16.72 -1.96 11.71
N ILE A 62 16.41 -2.95 10.87
CA ILE A 62 16.19 -4.33 11.26
C ILE A 62 17.45 -5.13 10.89
N LYS A 63 18.30 -5.40 11.85
CA LYS A 63 19.64 -5.99 11.65
C LYS A 63 19.65 -7.44 11.14
N PHE A 64 18.52 -8.11 10.96
CA PHE A 64 18.45 -9.49 10.50
C PHE A 64 17.64 -9.63 9.21
N VAL A 65 18.31 -10.06 8.15
CA VAL A 65 17.75 -10.31 6.81
C VAL A 65 16.42 -11.12 6.82
N PRO A 66 16.19 -12.12 7.71
CA PRO A 66 14.91 -12.82 7.75
C PRO A 66 13.72 -11.96 8.22
N ASN A 67 13.96 -10.79 8.81
CA ASN A 67 12.94 -9.93 9.39
C ASN A 67 12.75 -8.61 8.64
N LEU A 68 13.05 -8.58 7.33
CA LEU A 68 12.79 -7.40 6.51
C LEU A 68 11.31 -7.01 6.59
N SER A 69 11.04 -5.82 7.11
CA SER A 69 9.67 -5.29 7.19
C SER A 69 9.09 -5.00 5.81
N CYS A 70 9.95 -4.85 4.79
CA CYS A 70 9.57 -4.45 3.43
C CYS A 70 8.71 -3.18 3.40
N LEU A 71 8.73 -2.38 4.45
CA LEU A 71 7.82 -1.26 4.69
C LEU A 71 6.34 -1.66 4.51
N TYR A 72 6.00 -2.90 4.88
CA TYR A 72 4.63 -3.42 4.71
C TYR A 72 3.61 -2.60 5.51
N SER A 73 3.97 -2.13 6.72
CA SER A 73 3.13 -1.23 7.52
C SER A 73 2.79 0.07 6.80
N VAL A 74 3.79 0.66 6.11
CA VAL A 74 3.61 1.86 5.28
C VAL A 74 2.70 1.56 4.09
N TYR A 75 2.92 0.41 3.43
CA TYR A 75 2.11 -0.01 2.29
C TYR A 75 0.63 -0.17 2.67
N VAL A 76 0.31 -0.93 3.71
CA VAL A 76 -1.10 -1.14 4.12
C VAL A 76 -1.75 0.13 4.65
N ARG A 77 -0.97 1.09 5.21
CA ARG A 77 -1.48 2.41 5.57
C ARG A 77 -1.82 3.24 4.34
N GLY A 78 -1.01 3.17 3.29
CA GLY A 78 -1.34 3.75 1.98
C GLY A 78 -2.65 3.20 1.41
N GLU A 79 -2.85 1.88 1.46
CA GLU A 79 -4.11 1.23 1.07
C GLU A 79 -5.28 1.68 1.94
N ALA A 80 -5.08 1.88 3.25
CA ALA A 80 -6.11 2.38 4.16
C ALA A 80 -6.52 3.82 3.82
N TYR A 81 -5.56 4.68 3.47
CA TYR A 81 -5.86 6.04 2.98
C TYR A 81 -6.60 6.02 1.64
N LEU A 82 -6.25 5.12 0.70
CA LEU A 82 -7.00 4.95 -0.53
C LEU A 82 -8.46 4.54 -0.25
N ALA A 83 -8.66 3.58 0.64
CA ALA A 83 -9.99 3.11 1.03
C ALA A 83 -10.81 4.20 1.74
N ALA A 84 -10.14 5.12 2.45
CA ALA A 84 -10.76 6.28 3.10
C ALA A 84 -11.01 7.47 2.14
N GLY A 85 -10.65 7.36 0.86
CA GLY A 85 -10.80 8.45 -0.11
C GLY A 85 -9.74 9.57 0.04
N GLN A 86 -8.67 9.34 0.80
CA GLN A 86 -7.65 10.34 1.13
C GLN A 86 -6.43 10.23 0.19
N GLY A 87 -6.61 10.61 -1.08
CA GLY A 87 -5.63 10.43 -2.14
C GLY A 87 -4.27 11.07 -1.85
N SER A 88 -4.22 12.28 -1.29
CA SER A 88 -2.94 12.94 -0.98
C SER A 88 -2.15 12.21 0.09
N ALA A 89 -2.80 11.77 1.16
CA ALA A 89 -2.16 10.99 2.22
C ALA A 89 -1.69 9.62 1.71
N ALA A 90 -2.51 8.95 0.88
CA ALA A 90 -2.13 7.69 0.24
C ALA A 90 -0.88 7.86 -0.64
N ALA A 91 -0.84 8.90 -1.48
CA ALA A 91 0.31 9.19 -2.33
C ALA A 91 1.59 9.41 -1.52
N ALA A 92 1.51 10.12 -0.40
CA ALA A 92 2.65 10.36 0.49
C ALA A 92 3.19 9.04 1.10
N GLU A 93 2.32 8.11 1.52
CA GLU A 93 2.76 6.83 2.06
C GLU A 93 3.44 5.96 0.99
N PHE A 94 2.86 5.84 -0.20
CA PHE A 94 3.49 5.06 -1.26
C PHE A 94 4.79 5.70 -1.75
N GLN A 95 4.86 7.05 -1.83
CA GLN A 95 6.09 7.74 -2.16
C GLN A 95 7.17 7.49 -1.11
N ARG A 96 6.83 7.46 0.17
CA ARG A 96 7.73 7.12 1.27
C ARG A 96 8.40 5.76 1.08
N ILE A 97 7.69 4.76 0.53
CA ILE A 97 8.28 3.46 0.18
C ILE A 97 9.33 3.63 -0.92
N LEU A 98 9.02 4.39 -1.97
CA LEU A 98 9.92 4.64 -3.10
C LEU A 98 11.18 5.41 -2.67
N ASP A 99 11.03 6.39 -1.77
CA ASP A 99 12.13 7.19 -1.23
C ASP A 99 13.08 6.36 -0.33
N HIS A 100 12.62 5.22 0.18
CA HIS A 100 13.39 4.33 1.05
C HIS A 100 13.71 2.98 0.39
N SER A 101 14.05 2.99 -0.89
CA SER A 101 14.36 1.79 -1.69
C SER A 101 15.46 0.91 -1.06
N GLY A 102 16.41 1.49 -0.32
CA GLY A 102 17.44 0.76 0.41
C GLY A 102 16.91 -0.12 1.55
N ILE A 103 15.73 0.20 2.12
CA ILE A 103 15.05 -0.64 3.12
C ILE A 103 14.18 -1.69 2.43
N VAL A 104 13.60 -1.33 1.29
CA VAL A 104 12.62 -2.17 0.58
C VAL A 104 13.29 -3.30 -0.20
N TRP A 105 14.49 -3.08 -0.74
CA TRP A 105 15.23 -4.03 -1.57
C TRP A 105 14.35 -4.62 -2.70
N ASN A 106 14.28 -5.97 -2.77
CA ASN A 106 13.50 -6.71 -3.76
C ASN A 106 12.09 -7.07 -3.26
N CYS A 107 11.59 -6.38 -2.25
CA CYS A 107 10.25 -6.63 -1.76
C CYS A 107 9.19 -6.18 -2.79
N TRP A 108 8.12 -6.93 -2.89
CA TRP A 108 6.99 -6.63 -3.77
C TRP A 108 6.33 -5.27 -3.45
N THR A 109 6.45 -4.77 -2.22
CA THR A 109 5.94 -3.47 -1.80
C THR A 109 6.56 -2.32 -2.59
N GLY A 110 7.85 -2.42 -2.97
CA GLY A 110 8.50 -1.43 -3.82
C GLY A 110 7.84 -1.32 -5.19
N ALA A 111 7.64 -2.44 -5.85
CA ALA A 111 6.97 -2.46 -7.17
C ALA A 111 5.51 -1.99 -7.07
N LEU A 112 4.75 -2.46 -6.07
CA LEU A 112 3.36 -2.08 -5.90
C LEU A 112 3.19 -0.64 -5.38
N ALA A 113 4.21 -0.03 -4.78
CA ALA A 113 4.17 1.37 -4.39
C ALA A 113 4.01 2.31 -5.61
N HIS A 114 4.62 1.99 -6.77
CA HIS A 114 4.36 2.74 -8.01
C HIS A 114 2.88 2.69 -8.40
N LEU A 115 2.25 1.52 -8.33
CA LEU A 115 0.82 1.38 -8.57
C LEU A 115 -0.02 2.11 -7.52
N GLY A 116 0.42 2.08 -6.26
CA GLY A 116 -0.20 2.84 -5.16
C GLY A 116 -0.18 4.35 -5.42
N VAL A 117 0.96 4.91 -5.84
CA VAL A 117 1.09 6.33 -6.24
C VAL A 117 0.15 6.63 -7.41
N ALA A 118 0.07 5.75 -8.42
CA ALA A 118 -0.81 5.93 -9.56
C ALA A 118 -2.29 6.01 -9.13
N ARG A 119 -2.76 5.06 -8.32
CA ARG A 119 -4.13 5.01 -7.80
C ARG A 119 -4.46 6.21 -6.92
N ALA A 120 -3.52 6.62 -6.07
CA ALA A 120 -3.67 7.77 -5.19
C ALA A 120 -3.82 9.08 -5.97
N ASN A 121 -2.99 9.30 -6.99
CA ASN A 121 -3.12 10.46 -7.87
C ASN A 121 -4.40 10.38 -8.74
N ALA A 122 -4.80 9.20 -9.20
CA ALA A 122 -6.06 9.02 -9.92
C ALA A 122 -7.28 9.34 -9.02
N LEU A 123 -7.20 9.05 -7.73
CA LEU A 123 -8.21 9.44 -6.74
C LEU A 123 -8.24 10.96 -6.55
N GLN A 124 -7.07 11.61 -6.43
CA GLN A 124 -6.97 13.08 -6.37
C GLN A 124 -7.60 13.73 -7.62
N ALA A 125 -7.30 13.20 -8.81
CA ALA A 125 -7.87 13.70 -10.06
C ALA A 125 -9.41 13.68 -10.11
N LYS A 126 -10.04 12.78 -9.35
CA LYS A 126 -11.51 12.70 -9.26
C LYS A 126 -12.12 13.66 -8.26
N THR A 127 -11.34 14.13 -7.29
CA THR A 127 -11.83 14.90 -6.13
C THR A 127 -11.35 16.34 -6.12
N ALA A 128 -10.32 16.67 -6.89
CA ALA A 128 -9.78 18.02 -7.03
C ALA A 128 -10.56 18.85 -8.06
N GLN A 129 -10.31 20.15 -8.05
CA GLN A 129 -10.88 21.08 -9.03
C GLN A 129 -9.93 21.26 -10.21
N GLU A 130 -10.51 21.38 -11.40
CA GLU A 130 -9.88 21.67 -12.71
C GLU A 130 -8.35 21.48 -12.83
N ALA A 131 -7.57 22.55 -12.67
CA ALA A 131 -6.12 22.51 -12.88
C ALA A 131 -5.39 21.50 -11.97
N ASP A 132 -5.84 21.35 -10.71
CA ASP A 132 -5.29 20.38 -9.79
C ASP A 132 -5.68 18.94 -10.17
N ALA A 133 -6.87 18.76 -10.71
CA ALA A 133 -7.33 17.48 -11.23
C ALA A 133 -6.50 17.03 -12.43
N ASP A 134 -6.19 17.94 -13.36
CA ASP A 134 -5.37 17.65 -14.54
C ASP A 134 -3.92 17.34 -14.14
N ALA A 135 -3.35 18.12 -13.24
CA ALA A 135 -2.02 17.84 -12.71
C ALA A 135 -1.95 16.46 -12.00
N ALA A 136 -2.97 16.11 -11.22
CA ALA A 136 -3.07 14.82 -10.57
C ALA A 136 -3.22 13.68 -11.59
N ARG A 137 -3.99 13.88 -12.66
CA ARG A 137 -4.16 12.92 -13.77
C ARG A 137 -2.83 12.66 -14.48
N VAL A 138 -2.06 13.69 -14.78
CA VAL A 138 -0.73 13.57 -15.40
C VAL A 138 0.20 12.74 -14.50
N ARG A 139 0.25 13.04 -13.20
CA ARG A 139 1.04 12.25 -12.23
C ARG A 139 0.59 10.79 -12.16
N ALA A 140 -0.72 10.54 -12.16
CA ALA A 140 -1.26 9.19 -12.15
C ALA A 140 -0.83 8.40 -13.39
N LEU A 141 -0.97 8.97 -14.58
CA LEU A 141 -0.57 8.33 -15.85
C LEU A 141 0.93 8.02 -15.88
N ALA A 142 1.78 8.93 -15.37
CA ALA A 142 3.22 8.69 -15.26
C ALA A 142 3.51 7.50 -14.34
N ALA A 143 2.94 7.47 -13.13
CA ALA A 143 3.15 6.40 -12.17
C ALA A 143 2.60 5.04 -12.66
N TYR A 144 1.48 5.00 -13.40
CA TYR A 144 1.04 3.77 -14.06
C TYR A 144 2.05 3.29 -15.11
N LYS A 145 2.64 4.19 -15.91
CA LYS A 145 3.68 3.83 -16.89
C LYS A 145 4.90 3.25 -16.21
N ASP A 146 5.34 3.84 -15.10
CA ASP A 146 6.47 3.34 -14.32
C ASP A 146 6.21 1.91 -13.83
N PHE A 147 5.03 1.67 -13.22
CA PHE A 147 4.64 0.32 -12.81
C PHE A 147 4.59 -0.67 -13.98
N LEU A 148 3.95 -0.31 -15.08
CA LEU A 148 3.82 -1.18 -16.26
C LEU A 148 5.18 -1.44 -16.93
N THR A 149 6.11 -0.50 -16.86
CA THR A 149 7.48 -0.67 -17.36
C THR A 149 8.26 -1.66 -16.49
N LEU A 150 8.14 -1.58 -15.16
CA LEU A 150 8.74 -2.54 -14.23
C LEU A 150 8.20 -3.97 -14.45
N TRP A 151 6.93 -4.09 -14.80
CA TRP A 151 6.25 -5.37 -14.97
C TRP A 151 6.04 -5.79 -16.42
N LYS A 152 6.81 -5.22 -17.36
CA LYS A 152 6.67 -5.49 -18.81
C LYS A 152 6.84 -6.96 -19.18
N ASP A 153 7.73 -7.67 -18.50
CA ASP A 153 8.06 -9.07 -18.73
C ASP A 153 7.35 -10.03 -17.75
N ALA A 154 6.43 -9.51 -16.90
CA ALA A 154 5.66 -10.33 -15.98
C ALA A 154 4.56 -11.12 -16.71
N ASP A 155 4.16 -12.24 -16.11
CA ASP A 155 3.05 -13.05 -16.64
C ASP A 155 1.79 -12.16 -16.80
N PRO A 156 1.24 -12.06 -18.02
CA PRO A 156 0.08 -11.22 -18.31
C PRO A 156 -1.18 -11.64 -17.57
N GLU A 157 -1.24 -12.88 -17.06
CA GLU A 157 -2.38 -13.40 -16.31
C GLU A 157 -2.41 -12.93 -14.85
N ILE A 158 -1.36 -12.31 -14.34
CA ILE A 158 -1.32 -11.77 -12.98
C ILE A 158 -2.47 -10.77 -12.76
N PRO A 159 -3.37 -11.01 -11.79
CA PRO A 159 -4.58 -10.19 -11.64
C PRO A 159 -4.30 -8.70 -11.43
N ILE A 160 -3.29 -8.36 -10.60
CA ILE A 160 -2.95 -6.96 -10.33
C ILE A 160 -2.42 -6.24 -11.58
N LEU A 161 -1.70 -6.94 -12.46
CA LEU A 161 -1.22 -6.38 -13.73
C LEU A 161 -2.38 -6.11 -14.69
N LYS A 162 -3.35 -7.03 -14.79
CA LYS A 162 -4.57 -6.83 -15.59
C LYS A 162 -5.36 -5.63 -15.08
N GLN A 163 -5.52 -5.50 -13.77
CA GLN A 163 -6.20 -4.37 -13.15
C GLN A 163 -5.48 -3.05 -13.47
N ALA A 164 -4.17 -2.98 -13.29
CA ALA A 164 -3.39 -1.78 -13.56
C ALA A 164 -3.48 -1.34 -15.03
N LYS A 165 -3.42 -2.29 -15.99
CA LYS A 165 -3.61 -2.00 -17.42
C LYS A 165 -5.00 -1.41 -17.72
N ALA A 166 -6.04 -1.99 -17.12
CA ALA A 166 -7.40 -1.49 -17.28
C ALA A 166 -7.61 -0.11 -16.66
N GLU A 167 -7.06 0.13 -15.46
CA GLU A 167 -7.09 1.42 -14.76
C GLU A 167 -6.38 2.50 -15.58
N TYR A 168 -5.18 2.20 -16.09
CA TYR A 168 -4.41 3.09 -16.96
C TYR A 168 -5.17 3.46 -18.23
N ALA A 169 -5.70 2.46 -18.96
CA ALA A 169 -6.45 2.70 -20.19
C ALA A 169 -7.69 3.57 -19.95
N LYS A 170 -8.42 3.31 -18.87
CA LYS A 170 -9.59 4.11 -18.48
C LYS A 170 -9.23 5.56 -18.19
N LEU A 171 -8.13 5.79 -17.48
CA LEU A 171 -7.69 7.14 -17.12
C LEU A 171 -7.18 7.90 -18.36
N ALA A 172 -6.44 7.23 -19.25
CA ALA A 172 -5.93 7.82 -20.49
C ALA A 172 -7.06 8.25 -21.45
N ALA A 173 -8.15 7.46 -21.53
CA ALA A 173 -9.31 7.79 -22.35
C ALA A 173 -10.09 9.02 -21.86
N GLN A 174 -9.92 9.43 -20.61
CA GLN A 174 -10.54 10.64 -20.05
C GLN A 174 -9.73 11.91 -20.31
N SER A 175 -8.57 11.79 -20.96
CA SER A 175 -7.66 12.90 -21.26
C SER A 175 -7.75 13.38 -22.72
N LEU A 176 -8.64 12.78 -23.50
CA LEU A 176 -9.00 13.14 -24.89
C LEU A 176 -10.30 13.91 -24.92
#